data_1b7ff40dada71cbf5db36be95048cf7e
#
_entry.id   1b7ff40dada71cbf5db36be95048cf7e
#
_cell.length_a   1.000
_cell.length_b   1.000
_cell.length_c   1.000
_cell.angle_alpha   90.00
_cell.angle_beta   90.00
_cell.angle_gamma   90.00
#
_symmetry.space_group_name_H-M   'P 1'
#
loop_
_entity.id
_entity.type
_entity.pdbx_description
1 polymer ?
#
loop_
_entity_poly.entity_id
_entity_poly.type
_entity_poly.pdbx_seq_one_letter_code
_entity_poly.pdbx_strand_id
1 'polypeptide(L)'
;IIAEPWDSTTDTAISTRVSKLFADYGRNFYGFITATSATVSDDEILKIAQIVESSADSHIYGITLTDLACANSVYTDESTDLPSKLKRGQFTRTIVFASEYDANDSAYRLNKYLVASALGRMFSVNFSGSMTTITLKFKQAPSLQPTNLTQSQDTNLSARNVNKYAIYSNDTYIIQEGVMSSGMWADERHGSDWLQDLIQTTVYNVLYQSKTKIPQTDDGVARLMAAVANAIDQAVINGFVAPGVWNSDPFGDLESGAYLEKGYYLYAPSVNDQLQNEREARKSPVIQAGIKLAGAIHSVPIIVNINR
;
A
#
# COMPACT_ATOMS: atom_id res chain seq x y z
N ILE A 1 -6.75 15.93 -9.28
CA ILE A 1 -7.59 15.78 -8.07
C ILE A 1 -9.04 15.92 -8.51
N ILE A 2 -9.85 14.90 -8.24
CA ILE A 2 -11.30 14.93 -8.48
C ILE A 2 -11.93 15.07 -7.09
N ALA A 3 -12.84 16.04 -6.93
CA ALA A 3 -13.62 16.21 -5.71
C ALA A 3 -15.08 15.87 -6.01
N GLU A 4 -15.61 14.86 -5.36
CA GLU A 4 -17.03 14.49 -5.45
C GLU A 4 -17.75 14.94 -4.18
N PRO A 5 -18.70 15.85 -4.27
CA PRO A 5 -19.46 16.29 -3.12
C PRO A 5 -20.42 15.19 -2.64
N TRP A 6 -20.49 15.01 -1.34
CA TRP A 6 -21.55 14.23 -0.72
C TRP A 6 -22.66 15.15 -0.29
N ASP A 7 -23.87 14.87 -0.73
CA ASP A 7 -25.08 15.61 -0.36
C ASP A 7 -25.94 14.75 0.61
N SER A 8 -26.01 15.17 1.86
CA SER A 8 -26.79 14.48 2.89
C SER A 8 -28.32 14.48 2.63
N THR A 9 -28.79 15.26 1.66
CA THR A 9 -30.23 15.29 1.29
C THR A 9 -30.57 14.26 0.21
N THR A 10 -29.60 13.88 -0.61
CA THR A 10 -29.78 12.95 -1.73
C THR A 10 -29.09 11.60 -1.52
N ASP A 11 -28.03 11.56 -0.73
CA ASP A 11 -27.23 10.37 -0.47
C ASP A 11 -27.56 9.83 0.94
N THR A 12 -28.08 8.62 1.00
CA THR A 12 -28.47 7.97 2.28
C THR A 12 -27.25 7.62 3.14
N ALA A 13 -26.10 7.39 2.55
CA ALA A 13 -24.84 7.08 3.23
C ALA A 13 -23.63 7.44 2.35
N ILE A 14 -22.52 7.84 2.97
CA ILE A 14 -21.27 8.11 2.24
C ILE A 14 -20.74 6.85 1.54
N SER A 15 -20.86 5.70 2.16
CA SER A 15 -20.49 4.40 1.58
C SER A 15 -21.21 4.10 0.26
N THR A 16 -22.49 4.46 0.16
CA THR A 16 -23.25 4.34 -1.10
C THR A 16 -22.68 5.23 -2.20
N ARG A 17 -22.31 6.48 -1.85
CA ARG A 17 -21.67 7.39 -2.79
C ARG A 17 -20.31 6.88 -3.25
N VAL A 18 -19.51 6.33 -2.32
CA VAL A 18 -18.22 5.71 -2.65
C VAL A 18 -18.41 4.53 -3.59
N SER A 19 -19.38 3.63 -3.33
CA SER A 19 -19.69 2.52 -4.24
C SER A 19 -20.03 2.99 -5.65
N LYS A 20 -20.80 4.08 -5.77
CA LYS A 20 -21.11 4.68 -7.07
C LYS A 20 -19.86 5.28 -7.74
N LEU A 21 -19.02 5.98 -6.97
CA LEU A 21 -17.75 6.53 -7.46
C LEU A 21 -16.85 5.41 -8.04
N PHE A 22 -16.78 4.27 -7.37
CA PHE A 22 -16.02 3.11 -7.86
C PHE A 22 -16.63 2.53 -9.14
N ALA A 23 -17.96 2.44 -9.22
CA ALA A 23 -18.63 1.96 -10.42
C ALA A 23 -18.41 2.87 -11.64
N ASP A 24 -18.48 4.19 -11.42
CA ASP A 24 -18.41 5.18 -12.50
C ASP A 24 -16.96 5.53 -12.89
N TYR A 25 -16.02 5.54 -11.93
CA TYR A 25 -14.67 6.11 -12.10
C TYR A 25 -13.55 5.26 -11.50
N GLY A 26 -13.78 4.03 -11.06
CA GLY A 26 -12.81 3.22 -10.31
C GLY A 26 -11.44 3.11 -10.96
N ARG A 27 -11.36 3.13 -12.29
CA ARG A 27 -10.09 3.06 -13.04
C ARG A 27 -9.35 4.39 -13.19
N ASN A 28 -9.95 5.49 -12.73
CA ASN A 28 -9.42 6.83 -12.96
C ASN A 28 -8.65 7.40 -11.76
N PHE A 29 -8.65 6.70 -10.63
CA PHE A 29 -7.93 7.14 -9.42
C PHE A 29 -7.37 5.93 -8.68
N TYR A 30 -6.27 6.14 -7.98
CA TYR A 30 -5.63 5.10 -7.16
C TYR A 30 -5.93 5.28 -5.67
N GLY A 31 -5.95 6.50 -5.19
CA GLY A 31 -6.21 6.75 -3.78
C GLY A 31 -7.20 7.87 -3.56
N PHE A 32 -7.90 7.82 -2.44
CA PHE A 32 -8.85 8.85 -2.05
C PHE A 32 -8.91 9.00 -0.53
N ILE A 33 -9.49 10.10 -0.10
CA ILE A 33 -9.76 10.42 1.29
C ILE A 33 -11.22 10.86 1.42
N THR A 34 -11.79 10.68 2.59
CA THR A 34 -13.02 11.41 2.98
C THR A 34 -12.61 12.72 3.63
N ALA A 35 -13.02 13.86 3.05
CA ALA A 35 -12.80 15.15 3.67
C ALA A 35 -13.75 15.30 4.85
N THR A 36 -13.21 15.32 6.05
CA THR A 36 -13.96 15.36 7.29
C THR A 36 -14.42 16.78 7.61
N SER A 37 -15.40 17.27 6.90
CA SER A 37 -16.19 18.41 7.40
C SER A 37 -17.47 17.94 8.10
N ALA A 38 -17.86 16.70 7.91
CA ALA A 38 -19.01 16.07 8.52
C ALA A 38 -18.55 14.89 9.37
N THR A 39 -19.25 14.64 10.42
CA THR A 39 -19.14 13.47 11.28
C THR A 39 -19.48 12.21 10.48
N VAL A 40 -18.52 11.67 9.76
CA VAL A 40 -18.64 10.32 9.21
C VAL A 40 -18.53 9.36 10.36
N SER A 41 -19.57 8.56 10.60
CA SER A 41 -19.53 7.58 11.69
C SER A 41 -18.48 6.49 11.42
N ASP A 42 -17.95 5.91 12.50
CA ASP A 42 -17.00 4.79 12.42
C ASP A 42 -17.54 3.64 11.56
N ASP A 43 -18.86 3.37 11.66
CA ASP A 43 -19.49 2.31 10.88
C ASP A 43 -19.52 2.60 9.37
N GLU A 44 -19.70 3.87 8.98
CA GLU A 44 -19.59 4.26 7.57
C GLU A 44 -18.15 4.18 7.06
N ILE A 45 -17.19 4.59 7.87
CA ILE A 45 -15.75 4.44 7.53
C ILE A 45 -15.40 2.96 7.34
N LEU A 46 -15.87 2.07 8.20
CA LEU A 46 -15.67 0.63 8.07
C LEU A 46 -16.30 0.08 6.79
N LYS A 47 -17.51 0.50 6.43
CA LYS A 47 -18.13 0.09 5.16
C LYS A 47 -17.32 0.57 3.96
N ILE A 48 -16.83 1.81 3.99
CA ILE A 48 -15.97 2.33 2.93
C ILE A 48 -14.68 1.50 2.82
N ALA A 49 -14.03 1.21 3.96
CA ALA A 49 -12.83 0.37 3.98
C ALA A 49 -13.11 -1.03 3.41
N GLN A 50 -14.26 -1.65 3.72
CA GLN A 50 -14.67 -2.93 3.16
C GLN A 50 -14.88 -2.88 1.63
N ILE A 51 -15.49 -1.80 1.12
CA ILE A 51 -15.65 -1.56 -0.32
C ILE A 51 -14.29 -1.53 -1.00
N VAL A 52 -13.34 -0.78 -0.43
CA VAL A 52 -11.98 -0.66 -0.97
C VAL A 52 -11.24 -1.99 -0.95
N GLU A 53 -11.33 -2.74 0.15
CA GLU A 53 -10.66 -4.02 0.30
C GLU A 53 -11.22 -5.09 -0.67
N SER A 54 -12.51 -5.02 -0.99
CA SER A 54 -13.19 -5.94 -1.91
C SER A 54 -13.13 -5.52 -3.38
N SER A 55 -12.58 -4.35 -3.69
CA SER A 55 -12.50 -3.85 -5.06
C SER A 55 -11.57 -4.70 -5.92
N ALA A 56 -11.97 -4.96 -7.16
CA ALA A 56 -11.12 -5.63 -8.15
C ALA A 56 -9.95 -4.74 -8.62
N ASP A 57 -10.18 -3.43 -8.67
CA ASP A 57 -9.14 -2.46 -8.98
C ASP A 57 -8.39 -2.06 -7.69
N SER A 58 -7.10 -1.80 -7.80
CA SER A 58 -6.27 -1.42 -6.64
C SER A 58 -6.53 0.01 -6.21
N HIS A 59 -6.94 0.18 -4.95
CA HIS A 59 -7.18 1.50 -4.35
C HIS A 59 -6.60 1.59 -2.95
N ILE A 60 -6.31 2.81 -2.50
CA ILE A 60 -5.93 3.12 -1.13
C ILE A 60 -6.89 4.16 -0.56
N TYR A 61 -7.42 3.87 0.62
CA TYR A 61 -8.28 4.77 1.39
C TYR A 61 -7.51 5.39 2.56
N GLY A 62 -7.49 6.70 2.63
CA GLY A 62 -6.82 7.44 3.69
C GLY A 62 -7.80 8.13 4.66
N ILE A 63 -7.50 8.01 5.95
CA ILE A 63 -8.31 8.57 7.04
C ILE A 63 -7.42 9.43 7.94
N THR A 64 -7.87 10.64 8.28
CA THR A 64 -7.30 11.40 9.41
C THR A 64 -8.23 11.28 10.60
N LEU A 65 -7.74 10.67 11.68
CA LEU A 65 -8.41 10.57 12.96
C LEU A 65 -8.12 11.84 13.76
N THR A 66 -9.16 12.63 14.01
CA THR A 66 -9.07 13.88 14.79
C THR A 66 -9.56 13.69 16.22
N ASP A 67 -10.32 12.64 16.51
CA ASP A 67 -10.62 12.20 17.86
C ASP A 67 -9.54 11.22 18.32
N LEU A 68 -8.74 11.65 19.30
CA LEU A 68 -7.63 10.89 19.85
C LEU A 68 -7.98 10.12 21.12
N ALA A 69 -9.27 9.91 21.42
CA ALA A 69 -9.69 9.20 22.63
C ALA A 69 -9.07 7.80 22.75
N CYS A 70 -8.90 7.09 21.62
CA CYS A 70 -8.25 5.78 21.58
C CYS A 70 -6.77 5.80 22.00
N ALA A 71 -6.10 6.95 21.92
CA ALA A 71 -4.71 7.10 22.37
C ALA A 71 -4.58 6.99 23.89
N ASN A 72 -5.65 7.23 24.64
CA ASN A 72 -5.66 7.21 26.11
C ASN A 72 -5.96 5.81 26.70
N SER A 73 -6.13 4.80 25.86
CA SER A 73 -6.43 3.43 26.28
C SER A 73 -5.46 2.43 25.66
N VAL A 74 -5.07 1.41 26.43
CA VAL A 74 -4.25 0.31 25.93
C VAL A 74 -5.04 -0.51 24.90
N TYR A 75 -4.39 -0.86 23.79
CA TYR A 75 -4.99 -1.75 22.79
C TYR A 75 -5.16 -3.17 23.35
N THR A 76 -6.34 -3.72 23.16
CA THR A 76 -6.65 -5.14 23.36
C THR A 76 -7.48 -5.63 22.17
N ASP A 77 -7.60 -6.95 22.04
CA ASP A 77 -8.43 -7.53 20.97
C ASP A 77 -9.94 -7.23 21.14
N GLU A 78 -10.35 -6.76 22.33
CA GLU A 78 -11.72 -6.33 22.62
C GLU A 78 -11.95 -4.83 22.39
N SER A 79 -10.89 -4.05 22.07
CA SER A 79 -11.01 -2.61 21.83
C SER A 79 -12.02 -2.32 20.72
N THR A 80 -12.94 -1.35 20.94
CA THR A 80 -14.07 -1.09 20.04
C THR A 80 -13.89 0.16 19.17
N ASP A 81 -12.79 0.89 19.36
CA ASP A 81 -12.47 2.06 18.55
C ASP A 81 -12.20 1.70 17.08
N LEU A 82 -12.37 2.68 16.18
CA LEU A 82 -12.22 2.49 14.73
C LEU A 82 -10.87 1.90 14.33
N PRO A 83 -9.70 2.44 14.77
CA PRO A 83 -8.42 1.87 14.40
C PRO A 83 -8.25 0.40 14.84
N SER A 84 -8.76 0.05 16.03
CA SER A 84 -8.71 -1.33 16.53
C SER A 84 -9.56 -2.27 15.67
N LYS A 85 -10.74 -1.85 15.22
CA LYS A 85 -11.60 -2.60 14.31
C LYS A 85 -10.91 -2.81 12.94
N LEU A 86 -10.29 -1.76 12.38
CA LEU A 86 -9.56 -1.82 11.13
C LEU A 86 -8.35 -2.78 11.23
N LYS A 87 -7.58 -2.70 12.31
CA LYS A 87 -6.47 -3.61 12.56
C LYS A 87 -6.92 -5.07 12.64
N ARG A 88 -7.94 -5.38 13.46
CA ARG A 88 -8.48 -6.75 13.57
C ARG A 88 -9.03 -7.29 12.24
N GLY A 89 -9.66 -6.42 11.45
CA GLY A 89 -10.14 -6.76 10.11
C GLY A 89 -9.01 -6.93 9.08
N GLN A 90 -7.74 -6.73 9.45
CA GLN A 90 -6.56 -6.86 8.59
C GLN A 90 -6.69 -6.06 7.29
N PHE A 91 -7.21 -4.81 7.39
CA PHE A 91 -7.38 -3.96 6.21
C PHE A 91 -6.03 -3.54 5.62
N THR A 92 -5.70 -4.08 4.45
CA THR A 92 -4.42 -3.86 3.75
C THR A 92 -4.43 -2.62 2.87
N ARG A 93 -5.61 -2.04 2.61
CA ARG A 93 -5.83 -0.92 1.69
C ARG A 93 -6.34 0.35 2.38
N THR A 94 -6.40 0.34 3.71
CA THR A 94 -6.78 1.51 4.52
C THR A 94 -5.60 1.97 5.36
N ILE A 95 -5.32 3.28 5.34
CA ILE A 95 -4.26 3.90 6.13
C ILE A 95 -4.85 4.99 7.04
N VAL A 96 -4.51 4.96 8.32
CA VAL A 96 -5.03 5.88 9.34
C VAL A 96 -3.91 6.75 9.89
N PHE A 97 -4.17 8.06 9.96
CA PHE A 97 -3.30 9.02 10.61
C PHE A 97 -4.02 9.68 11.77
N ALA A 98 -3.38 9.76 12.92
CA ALA A 98 -3.82 10.54 14.05
C ALA A 98 -3.30 11.97 13.96
N SER A 99 -4.15 12.95 14.18
CA SER A 99 -3.77 14.35 14.14
C SER A 99 -4.58 15.18 15.13
N GLU A 100 -3.90 16.04 15.88
CA GLU A 100 -4.55 17.09 16.66
C GLU A 100 -5.22 18.08 15.71
N TYR A 101 -6.47 18.44 16.02
CA TYR A 101 -7.27 19.33 15.19
C TYR A 101 -8.03 20.33 16.04
N ASP A 102 -7.92 21.60 15.68
CA ASP A 102 -8.77 22.67 16.21
C ASP A 102 -9.26 23.55 15.04
N ALA A 103 -10.58 23.64 14.87
CA ALA A 103 -11.20 24.42 13.82
C ALA A 103 -10.95 25.93 13.99
N ASN A 104 -10.76 26.41 15.22
CA ASN A 104 -10.59 27.82 15.58
C ASN A 104 -9.13 28.25 15.59
N ASP A 105 -8.20 27.29 15.63
CA ASP A 105 -6.76 27.60 15.56
C ASP A 105 -6.28 27.55 14.10
N SER A 106 -5.78 28.67 13.62
CA SER A 106 -5.26 28.80 12.26
C SER A 106 -4.09 27.83 11.98
N ALA A 107 -3.34 27.43 13.01
CA ALA A 107 -2.23 26.50 12.90
C ALA A 107 -2.70 25.06 12.73
N TYR A 108 -3.77 24.65 13.42
CA TYR A 108 -4.24 23.25 13.46
C TYR A 108 -5.44 22.96 12.58
N ARG A 109 -6.12 23.97 12.01
CA ARG A 109 -7.34 23.79 11.21
C ARG A 109 -7.14 22.92 9.94
N LEU A 110 -5.92 22.85 9.42
CA LEU A 110 -5.60 22.04 8.23
C LEU A 110 -5.16 20.62 8.57
N ASN A 111 -4.89 20.34 9.84
CA ASN A 111 -4.40 19.05 10.30
C ASN A 111 -5.37 17.88 10.02
N LYS A 112 -6.66 18.17 9.90
CA LYS A 112 -7.66 17.17 9.47
C LYS A 112 -7.36 16.56 8.07
N TYR A 113 -6.45 17.15 7.31
CA TYR A 113 -6.03 16.67 6.00
C TYR A 113 -4.62 16.03 6.04
N LEU A 114 -4.11 15.65 7.21
CA LEU A 114 -2.77 15.06 7.33
C LEU A 114 -2.58 13.86 6.39
N VAL A 115 -3.57 12.99 6.29
CA VAL A 115 -3.52 11.83 5.39
C VAL A 115 -3.38 12.24 3.92
N ALA A 116 -3.98 13.36 3.50
CA ALA A 116 -3.83 13.86 2.13
C ALA A 116 -2.37 14.27 1.83
N SER A 117 -1.68 14.91 2.79
CA SER A 117 -0.27 15.22 2.66
C SER A 117 0.60 13.96 2.55
N ALA A 118 0.35 12.97 3.40
CA ALA A 118 1.07 11.69 3.39
C ALA A 118 0.85 10.91 2.08
N LEU A 119 -0.40 10.75 1.64
CA LEU A 119 -0.74 10.08 0.38
C LEU A 119 -0.21 10.83 -0.83
N GLY A 120 -0.29 12.17 -0.83
CA GLY A 120 0.29 12.99 -1.90
C GLY A 120 1.80 12.77 -2.03
N ARG A 121 2.51 12.64 -0.92
CA ARG A 121 3.94 12.30 -0.93
C ARG A 121 4.19 10.87 -1.43
N MET A 122 3.38 9.90 -0.99
CA MET A 122 3.49 8.52 -1.44
C MET A 122 3.24 8.39 -2.94
N PHE A 123 2.17 9.00 -3.46
CA PHE A 123 1.80 8.92 -4.88
C PHE A 123 2.70 9.76 -5.81
N SER A 124 3.60 10.58 -5.26
CA SER A 124 4.60 11.32 -6.04
C SER A 124 5.80 10.47 -6.46
N VAL A 125 5.85 9.18 -6.11
CA VAL A 125 6.92 8.27 -6.49
C VAL A 125 6.93 8.06 -8.00
N ASN A 126 8.09 8.28 -8.61
CA ASN A 126 8.30 7.95 -10.02
C ASN A 126 8.90 6.54 -10.15
N PHE A 127 8.06 5.54 -10.28
CA PHE A 127 8.49 4.14 -10.40
C PHE A 127 9.29 3.83 -11.68
N SER A 128 9.28 4.72 -12.69
CA SER A 128 10.12 4.57 -13.88
C SER A 128 11.55 5.08 -13.68
N GLY A 129 11.84 5.72 -12.55
CA GLY A 129 13.18 6.20 -12.20
C GLY A 129 14.07 5.09 -11.61
N SER A 130 15.32 5.44 -11.33
CA SER A 130 16.28 4.57 -10.63
C SER A 130 16.37 5.00 -9.16
N MET A 131 16.25 4.03 -8.22
CA MET A 131 16.32 4.27 -6.77
C MET A 131 15.34 5.36 -6.29
N THR A 132 14.09 5.28 -6.74
CA THR A 132 13.07 6.32 -6.50
C THR A 132 12.00 5.93 -5.50
N THR A 133 11.96 4.68 -5.05
CA THR A 133 11.01 4.24 -4.01
C THR A 133 11.29 4.94 -2.69
N ILE A 134 10.24 5.19 -1.92
CA ILE A 134 10.33 5.90 -0.64
C ILE A 134 9.54 5.15 0.43
N THR A 135 9.95 5.30 1.68
CA THR A 135 9.09 5.03 2.84
C THR A 135 8.46 6.32 3.32
N LEU A 136 7.29 6.25 3.96
CA LEU A 136 6.66 7.42 4.60
C LEU A 136 7.37 7.85 5.88
N LYS A 137 7.99 6.91 6.60
CA LYS A 137 8.79 7.24 7.79
C LYS A 137 9.87 8.27 7.45
N PHE A 138 10.12 9.20 8.35
CA PHE A 138 11.05 10.34 8.19
C PHE A 138 10.61 11.38 7.14
N LYS A 139 9.44 11.28 6.54
CA LYS A 139 8.93 12.34 5.65
C LYS A 139 8.23 13.42 6.46
N GLN A 140 8.19 14.61 5.89
CA GLN A 140 7.53 15.78 6.48
C GLN A 140 6.15 15.96 5.85
N ALA A 141 5.24 16.58 6.60
CA ALA A 141 3.94 17.06 6.14
C ALA A 141 3.94 18.60 6.13
N PRO A 142 4.38 19.23 5.01
CA PRO A 142 4.50 20.69 4.94
C PRO A 142 3.20 21.39 5.28
N SER A 143 3.28 22.53 5.98
CA SER A 143 2.16 23.37 6.39
C SER A 143 1.19 22.74 7.42
N LEU A 144 1.52 21.60 7.97
CA LEU A 144 0.76 20.96 9.04
C LEU A 144 1.56 21.00 10.34
N GLN A 145 0.83 21.03 11.45
CA GLN A 145 1.46 21.01 12.78
C GLN A 145 1.61 19.57 13.25
N PRO A 146 2.71 19.24 13.94
CA PRO A 146 2.87 17.93 14.55
C PRO A 146 1.89 17.75 15.69
N THR A 147 1.44 16.51 15.87
CA THR A 147 0.61 16.12 17.00
C THR A 147 1.49 15.98 18.25
N ASN A 148 1.10 16.63 19.33
CA ASN A 148 1.79 16.53 20.60
C ASN A 148 1.25 15.32 21.38
N LEU A 149 2.07 14.27 21.48
CA LEU A 149 1.70 13.01 22.12
C LEU A 149 2.64 12.71 23.30
N THR A 150 2.05 12.23 24.38
CA THR A 150 2.84 11.57 25.42
C THR A 150 3.35 10.21 24.93
N GLN A 151 4.41 9.68 25.56
CA GLN A 151 4.96 8.37 25.22
C GLN A 151 3.91 7.25 25.30
N SER A 152 3.00 7.32 26.26
CA SER A 152 1.90 6.35 26.41
C SER A 152 0.93 6.42 25.23
N GLN A 153 0.52 7.63 24.86
CA GLN A 153 -0.38 7.86 23.71
C GLN A 153 0.28 7.39 22.41
N ASP A 154 1.56 7.68 22.23
CA ASP A 154 2.34 7.22 21.08
C ASP A 154 2.34 5.70 20.97
N THR A 155 2.61 5.02 22.08
CA THR A 155 2.60 3.54 22.16
C THR A 155 1.22 2.97 21.85
N ASN A 156 0.16 3.55 22.40
CA ASN A 156 -1.22 3.09 22.20
C ASN A 156 -1.68 3.27 20.74
N LEU A 157 -1.30 4.34 20.08
CA LEU A 157 -1.58 4.56 18.65
C LEU A 157 -0.79 3.59 17.78
N SER A 158 0.49 3.40 18.07
CA SER A 158 1.34 2.44 17.35
C SER A 158 0.81 1.01 17.48
N ALA A 159 0.33 0.62 18.66
CA ALA A 159 -0.29 -0.69 18.89
C ALA A 159 -1.56 -0.92 18.04
N ARG A 160 -2.16 0.13 17.50
CA ARG A 160 -3.34 0.12 16.60
C ARG A 160 -3.00 0.30 15.12
N ASN A 161 -1.71 0.31 14.77
CA ASN A 161 -1.22 0.63 13.42
C ASN A 161 -1.68 2.03 12.93
N VAL A 162 -1.79 2.98 13.84
CA VAL A 162 -2.13 4.37 13.53
C VAL A 162 -0.85 5.17 13.31
N ASN A 163 -0.77 5.81 12.16
CA ASN A 163 0.33 6.69 11.82
C ASN A 163 0.14 8.08 12.45
N LYS A 164 1.21 8.83 12.58
CA LYS A 164 1.21 10.15 13.20
C LYS A 164 2.28 11.05 12.56
N TYR A 165 2.08 12.34 12.64
CA TYR A 165 3.10 13.34 12.37
C TYR A 165 3.50 13.93 13.71
N ALA A 166 4.72 13.66 14.17
CA ALA A 166 5.15 13.92 15.53
C ALA A 166 6.49 14.62 15.61
N ILE A 167 6.72 15.27 16.73
CA ILE A 167 8.00 15.92 17.07
C ILE A 167 8.99 14.84 17.52
N TYR A 168 10.19 14.92 16.97
CA TYR A 168 11.33 14.09 17.36
C TYR A 168 12.46 14.92 17.95
N SER A 169 13.50 14.22 18.42
CA SER A 169 14.73 14.87 18.89
C SER A 169 15.25 15.86 17.84
N ASN A 170 15.89 16.93 18.29
CA ASN A 170 16.43 18.01 17.46
C ASN A 170 15.36 18.84 16.72
N ASP A 171 14.17 18.97 17.30
CA ASP A 171 13.06 19.75 16.74
C ASP A 171 12.68 19.35 15.30
N THR A 172 12.89 18.08 14.96
CA THR A 172 12.48 17.55 13.66
C THR A 172 11.08 16.96 13.73
N TYR A 173 10.29 17.24 12.69
CA TYR A 173 8.93 16.74 12.55
C TYR A 173 8.90 15.67 11.47
N ILE A 174 8.43 14.47 11.82
CA ILE A 174 8.42 13.32 10.90
C ILE A 174 7.11 12.55 10.94
N ILE A 175 6.76 11.97 9.79
CA ILE A 175 5.73 10.95 9.71
C ILE A 175 6.28 9.66 10.33
N GLN A 176 5.45 8.98 11.10
CA GLN A 176 5.72 7.71 11.76
C GLN A 176 4.44 6.86 11.82
N GLU A 177 4.41 5.57 11.56
CA GLU A 177 5.47 4.70 11.01
C GLU A 177 5.41 4.61 9.48
N GLY A 178 4.24 4.82 8.84
CA GLY A 178 4.00 4.55 7.42
C GLY A 178 3.44 3.15 7.18
N VAL A 179 2.48 2.73 8.01
CA VAL A 179 1.84 1.40 7.96
C VAL A 179 0.38 1.49 7.58
N MET A 180 -0.11 0.48 6.87
CA MET A 180 -1.53 0.25 6.64
C MET A 180 -2.20 -0.27 7.93
N SER A 181 -3.53 -0.27 7.99
CA SER A 181 -4.26 -0.73 9.18
C SER A 181 -3.97 -2.20 9.54
N SER A 182 -3.60 -3.05 8.58
CA SER A 182 -3.14 -4.42 8.81
C SER A 182 -1.75 -4.51 9.45
N GLY A 183 -0.95 -3.44 9.42
CA GLY A 183 0.46 -3.43 9.81
C GLY A 183 1.43 -3.63 8.65
N MET A 184 0.94 -3.90 7.43
CA MET A 184 1.77 -3.91 6.22
C MET A 184 2.36 -2.52 5.96
N TRP A 185 3.59 -2.43 5.46
CA TRP A 185 4.19 -1.15 5.10
C TRP A 185 3.46 -0.52 3.91
N ALA A 186 3.21 0.79 3.98
CA ALA A 186 2.48 1.51 2.94
C ALA A 186 3.24 1.56 1.60
N ASP A 187 4.56 1.63 1.65
CA ASP A 187 5.42 1.56 0.47
C ASP A 187 5.42 0.18 -0.18
N GLU A 188 5.36 -0.91 0.60
CA GLU A 188 5.20 -2.27 0.07
C GLU A 188 3.83 -2.45 -0.61
N ARG A 189 2.76 -1.92 -0.02
CA ARG A 189 1.42 -1.95 -0.64
C ARG A 189 1.40 -1.19 -1.96
N HIS A 190 1.89 0.05 -1.96
CA HIS A 190 1.92 0.91 -3.14
C HIS A 190 2.80 0.33 -4.25
N GLY A 191 4.00 -0.14 -3.90
CA GLY A 191 4.91 -0.75 -4.85
C GLY A 191 4.38 -2.06 -5.44
N SER A 192 3.70 -2.89 -4.63
CA SER A 192 3.08 -4.14 -5.09
C SER A 192 1.94 -3.88 -6.08
N ASP A 193 1.07 -2.90 -5.81
CA ASP A 193 -0.02 -2.52 -6.71
C ASP A 193 0.53 -1.98 -8.04
N TRP A 194 1.55 -1.11 -7.98
CA TRP A 194 2.23 -0.62 -9.18
C TRP A 194 2.86 -1.76 -10.00
N LEU A 195 3.55 -2.68 -9.35
CA LEU A 195 4.23 -3.79 -10.05
C LEU A 195 3.21 -4.73 -10.68
N GLN A 196 2.11 -5.01 -10.00
CA GLN A 196 1.01 -5.82 -10.55
C GLN A 196 0.46 -5.18 -11.83
N ASP A 197 0.16 -3.89 -11.81
CA ASP A 197 -0.34 -3.14 -12.97
C ASP A 197 0.69 -3.13 -14.11
N LEU A 198 1.97 -2.92 -13.80
CA LEU A 198 3.04 -2.93 -14.78
C LEU A 198 3.18 -4.31 -15.46
N ILE A 199 3.14 -5.40 -14.70
CA ILE A 199 3.19 -6.77 -15.24
C ILE A 199 1.99 -7.01 -16.17
N GLN A 200 0.78 -6.69 -15.72
CA GLN A 200 -0.44 -6.86 -16.51
C GLN A 200 -0.37 -6.08 -17.82
N THR A 201 0.00 -4.82 -17.75
CA THR A 201 0.11 -3.93 -18.92
C THR A 201 1.21 -4.40 -19.87
N THR A 202 2.36 -4.83 -19.35
CA THR A 202 3.49 -5.29 -20.18
C THR A 202 3.14 -6.58 -20.91
N VAL A 203 2.54 -7.56 -20.22
CA VAL A 203 2.10 -8.81 -20.85
C VAL A 203 0.98 -8.55 -21.88
N TYR A 204 0.01 -7.70 -21.54
CA TYR A 204 -1.04 -7.28 -22.48
C TYR A 204 -0.43 -6.66 -23.74
N ASN A 205 0.53 -5.77 -23.61
CA ASN A 205 1.18 -5.10 -24.74
C ASN A 205 1.91 -6.09 -25.65
N VAL A 206 2.55 -7.13 -25.09
CA VAL A 206 3.19 -8.18 -25.89
C VAL A 206 2.17 -8.94 -26.73
N LEU A 207 0.99 -9.25 -26.15
CA LEU A 207 -0.08 -9.90 -26.87
C LEU A 207 -0.70 -8.97 -27.94
N TYR A 208 -0.99 -7.73 -27.57
CA TYR A 208 -1.64 -6.74 -28.43
C TYR A 208 -0.79 -6.32 -29.62
N GLN A 209 0.52 -6.12 -29.42
CA GLN A 209 1.45 -5.65 -30.47
C GLN A 209 1.97 -6.79 -31.35
N SER A 210 1.70 -8.04 -31.00
CA SER A 210 2.15 -9.18 -31.79
C SER A 210 1.38 -9.25 -33.10
N LYS A 211 2.08 -9.09 -34.25
CA LYS A 211 1.49 -9.18 -35.58
C LYS A 211 0.97 -10.58 -35.92
N THR A 212 1.46 -11.60 -35.24
CA THR A 212 1.06 -12.98 -35.37
C THR A 212 0.63 -13.52 -34.03
N LYS A 213 -0.10 -14.63 -33.99
CA LYS A 213 -0.43 -15.30 -32.74
C LYS A 213 0.84 -15.66 -31.97
N ILE A 214 0.84 -15.52 -30.65
CA ILE A 214 1.82 -16.17 -29.78
C ILE A 214 1.36 -17.63 -29.63
N PRO A 215 2.12 -18.62 -30.12
CA PRO A 215 1.69 -20.01 -30.09
C PRO A 215 1.65 -20.53 -28.65
N GLN A 216 0.75 -21.48 -28.41
CA GLN A 216 0.64 -22.18 -27.13
C GLN A 216 1.72 -23.29 -27.06
N THR A 217 2.97 -22.88 -26.93
CA THR A 217 4.19 -23.68 -26.82
C THR A 217 5.08 -23.10 -25.73
N ASP A 218 6.07 -23.88 -25.28
CA ASP A 218 7.04 -23.39 -24.27
C ASP A 218 7.76 -22.14 -24.76
N ASP A 219 8.09 -22.01 -26.05
CA ASP A 219 8.68 -20.78 -26.62
C ASP A 219 7.71 -19.60 -26.53
N GLY A 220 6.41 -19.83 -26.73
CA GLY A 220 5.38 -18.79 -26.56
C GLY A 220 5.27 -18.33 -25.10
N VAL A 221 5.30 -19.27 -24.16
CA VAL A 221 5.32 -18.98 -22.71
C VAL A 221 6.59 -18.23 -22.33
N ALA A 222 7.75 -18.64 -22.84
CA ALA A 222 9.03 -17.96 -22.59
C ALA A 222 9.01 -16.48 -23.02
N ARG A 223 8.32 -16.15 -24.12
CA ARG A 223 8.12 -14.73 -24.53
C ARG A 223 7.29 -13.94 -23.52
N LEU A 224 6.26 -14.55 -22.94
CA LEU A 224 5.46 -13.90 -21.88
C LEU A 224 6.26 -13.77 -20.60
N MET A 225 7.03 -14.79 -20.21
CA MET A 225 7.95 -14.74 -19.07
C MET A 225 9.01 -13.63 -19.21
N ALA A 226 9.54 -13.44 -20.41
CA ALA A 226 10.47 -12.34 -20.68
C ALA A 226 9.82 -10.96 -20.47
N ALA A 227 8.54 -10.81 -20.82
CA ALA A 227 7.79 -9.59 -20.55
C ALA A 227 7.60 -9.35 -19.04
N VAL A 228 7.29 -10.40 -18.27
CA VAL A 228 7.20 -10.35 -16.81
C VAL A 228 8.57 -9.99 -16.22
N ALA A 229 9.66 -10.61 -16.68
CA ALA A 229 11.01 -10.31 -16.24
C ALA A 229 11.37 -8.83 -16.45
N ASN A 230 11.08 -8.26 -17.62
CA ASN A 230 11.34 -6.86 -17.92
C ASN A 230 10.57 -5.91 -16.97
N ALA A 231 9.34 -6.25 -16.60
CA ALA A 231 8.57 -5.47 -15.62
C ALA A 231 9.21 -5.53 -14.22
N ILE A 232 9.66 -6.72 -13.79
CA ILE A 232 10.31 -6.90 -12.49
C ILE A 232 11.71 -6.26 -12.48
N ASP A 233 12.45 -6.29 -13.58
CA ASP A 233 13.75 -5.60 -13.70
C ASP A 233 13.60 -4.08 -13.47
N GLN A 234 12.49 -3.45 -13.91
CA GLN A 234 12.20 -2.07 -13.55
C GLN A 234 11.97 -1.89 -12.02
N ALA A 235 11.39 -2.88 -11.35
CA ALA A 235 11.24 -2.86 -9.90
C ALA A 235 12.58 -3.03 -9.16
N VAL A 236 13.54 -3.72 -9.76
CA VAL A 236 14.92 -3.76 -9.25
C VAL A 236 15.62 -2.40 -9.45
N ILE A 237 15.46 -1.79 -10.63
CA ILE A 237 16.07 -0.49 -10.94
C ILE A 237 15.57 0.61 -10.01
N ASN A 238 14.27 0.65 -9.69
CA ASN A 238 13.70 1.69 -8.82
C ASN A 238 13.91 1.44 -7.33
N GLY A 239 14.50 0.29 -6.95
CA GLY A 239 14.85 -0.06 -5.57
C GLY A 239 13.67 -0.68 -4.78
N PHE A 240 12.61 -1.13 -5.43
CA PHE A 240 11.51 -1.86 -4.77
C PHE A 240 11.85 -3.33 -4.53
N VAL A 241 12.61 -3.93 -5.45
CA VAL A 241 13.09 -5.33 -5.39
C VAL A 241 14.60 -5.35 -5.22
N ALA A 242 15.12 -6.23 -4.38
CA ALA A 242 16.56 -6.40 -4.17
C ALA A 242 16.95 -7.86 -3.99
N PRO A 243 18.22 -8.23 -4.30
CA PRO A 243 18.76 -9.54 -3.99
C PRO A 243 18.58 -9.94 -2.55
N GLY A 244 18.37 -11.22 -2.28
CA GLY A 244 18.23 -11.73 -0.93
C GLY A 244 17.77 -13.17 -0.86
N VAL A 245 17.62 -13.68 0.36
CA VAL A 245 17.21 -15.05 0.63
C VAL A 245 15.69 -15.18 0.50
N TRP A 246 15.25 -16.20 -0.21
CA TRP A 246 13.84 -16.59 -0.31
C TRP A 246 13.41 -17.36 0.94
N ASN A 247 12.49 -16.83 1.72
CA ASN A 247 12.05 -17.43 2.98
C ASN A 247 10.57 -17.85 2.95
N SER A 248 9.99 -18.00 1.75
CA SER A 248 8.61 -18.44 1.55
C SER A 248 8.56 -19.87 1.03
N ASP A 249 7.34 -20.34 0.70
CA ASP A 249 7.13 -21.68 0.18
C ASP A 249 7.90 -21.93 -1.12
N PRO A 250 8.45 -23.13 -1.33
CA PRO A 250 9.17 -23.49 -2.56
C PRO A 250 8.21 -23.63 -3.75
N PHE A 251 8.69 -23.32 -4.96
CA PHE A 251 7.98 -23.61 -6.20
C PHE A 251 8.94 -23.68 -7.39
N GLY A 252 8.62 -24.51 -8.40
CA GLY A 252 9.54 -24.82 -9.48
C GLY A 252 10.84 -25.40 -8.90
N ASP A 253 11.98 -24.80 -9.28
CA ASP A 253 13.30 -25.17 -8.74
C ASP A 253 13.76 -24.23 -7.62
N LEU A 254 12.89 -23.33 -7.16
CA LEU A 254 13.20 -22.41 -6.07
C LEU A 254 12.89 -23.05 -4.72
N GLU A 255 13.92 -23.30 -3.95
CA GLU A 255 13.82 -23.84 -2.60
C GLU A 255 13.79 -22.71 -1.55
N SER A 256 13.15 -22.99 -0.40
CA SER A 256 13.24 -22.09 0.76
C SER A 256 14.67 -22.01 1.26
N GLY A 257 15.18 -20.79 1.49
CA GLY A 257 16.58 -20.54 1.84
C GLY A 257 17.49 -20.27 0.64
N ALA A 258 17.02 -20.44 -0.61
CA ALA A 258 17.80 -20.11 -1.80
C ALA A 258 18.05 -18.60 -1.92
N TYR A 259 19.22 -18.21 -2.43
CA TYR A 259 19.56 -16.81 -2.65
C TYR A 259 19.15 -16.37 -4.05
N LEU A 260 18.31 -15.32 -4.11
CA LEU A 260 17.87 -14.70 -5.36
C LEU A 260 18.85 -13.59 -5.76
N GLU A 261 19.75 -13.87 -6.71
CA GLU A 261 20.79 -12.92 -7.17
C GLU A 261 20.20 -11.66 -7.81
N LYS A 262 19.06 -11.78 -8.49
CA LYS A 262 18.33 -10.66 -9.10
C LYS A 262 17.19 -10.12 -8.24
N GLY A 263 16.95 -10.74 -7.06
CA GLY A 263 15.80 -10.41 -6.23
C GLY A 263 14.49 -11.06 -6.68
N TYR A 264 14.49 -11.85 -7.75
CA TYR A 264 13.30 -12.57 -8.19
C TYR A 264 13.64 -13.89 -8.91
N TYR A 265 12.63 -14.77 -8.97
CA TYR A 265 12.64 -16.01 -9.72
C TYR A 265 11.33 -16.17 -10.47
N LEU A 266 11.38 -16.63 -11.72
CA LEU A 266 10.21 -16.90 -12.55
C LEU A 266 10.16 -18.37 -12.93
N TYR A 267 8.96 -18.95 -12.85
CA TYR A 267 8.70 -20.32 -13.23
C TYR A 267 7.39 -20.44 -14.00
N ALA A 268 7.36 -21.29 -14.98
CA ALA A 268 6.15 -21.79 -15.61
C ALA A 268 6.34 -23.27 -15.99
N PRO A 269 5.34 -24.14 -15.72
CA PRO A 269 5.41 -25.53 -16.18
C PRO A 269 5.35 -25.60 -17.71
N SER A 270 5.78 -26.74 -18.28
CA SER A 270 5.65 -26.97 -19.72
C SER A 270 4.18 -26.97 -20.16
N VAL A 271 3.93 -26.46 -21.36
CA VAL A 271 2.60 -26.54 -22.00
C VAL A 271 2.14 -27.99 -22.15
N ASN A 272 3.05 -28.94 -22.20
CA ASN A 272 2.72 -30.37 -22.31
C ASN A 272 2.10 -30.93 -21.01
N ASP A 273 2.39 -30.31 -19.87
CA ASP A 273 1.84 -30.70 -18.57
C ASP A 273 0.47 -30.06 -18.30
N GLN A 274 0.02 -29.18 -19.18
CA GLN A 274 -1.24 -28.46 -19.04
C GLN A 274 -2.42 -29.37 -19.39
N LEU A 275 -3.51 -29.25 -18.64
CA LEU A 275 -4.75 -29.98 -18.89
C LEU A 275 -5.33 -29.66 -20.27
N GLN A 276 -5.92 -30.66 -20.94
CA GLN A 276 -6.46 -30.50 -22.30
C GLN A 276 -7.54 -29.41 -22.38
N ASN A 277 -8.42 -29.32 -21.38
CA ASN A 277 -9.46 -28.29 -21.33
C ASN A 277 -8.90 -26.86 -21.23
N GLU A 278 -7.76 -26.66 -20.56
CA GLU A 278 -7.10 -25.36 -20.48
C GLU A 278 -6.42 -25.01 -21.81
N ARG A 279 -5.81 -25.99 -22.47
CA ARG A 279 -5.25 -25.83 -23.81
C ARG A 279 -6.32 -25.48 -24.83
N GLU A 280 -7.49 -26.13 -24.80
CA GLU A 280 -8.65 -25.81 -25.64
C GLU A 280 -9.21 -24.42 -25.35
N ALA A 281 -9.20 -23.98 -24.09
CA ALA A 281 -9.55 -22.62 -23.66
C ALA A 281 -8.46 -21.59 -24.02
N ARG A 282 -7.36 -21.98 -24.68
CA ARG A 282 -6.23 -21.15 -25.10
C ARG A 282 -5.57 -20.38 -23.93
N LYS A 283 -5.56 -20.99 -22.76
CA LYS A 283 -4.86 -20.44 -21.59
C LYS A 283 -3.37 -20.72 -21.68
N SER A 284 -2.55 -19.80 -21.17
CA SER A 284 -1.15 -20.07 -20.85
C SER A 284 -1.05 -20.93 -19.60
N PRO A 285 0.01 -21.75 -19.41
CA PRO A 285 0.38 -22.23 -18.09
C PRO A 285 0.52 -21.05 -17.13
N VAL A 286 0.33 -21.32 -15.83
CA VAL A 286 0.46 -20.28 -14.79
C VAL A 286 1.93 -19.88 -14.67
N ILE A 287 2.22 -18.61 -14.90
CA ILE A 287 3.53 -18.02 -14.63
C ILE A 287 3.57 -17.61 -13.16
N GLN A 288 4.51 -18.18 -12.40
CA GLN A 288 4.75 -17.84 -11.00
C GLN A 288 5.99 -16.97 -10.88
N ALA A 289 5.90 -15.95 -10.01
CA ALA A 289 6.99 -15.03 -9.73
C ALA A 289 7.25 -15.00 -8.21
N GLY A 290 8.43 -15.41 -7.80
CA GLY A 290 8.94 -15.17 -6.44
C GLY A 290 9.73 -13.88 -6.43
N ILE A 291 9.31 -12.89 -5.62
CA ILE A 291 9.90 -11.55 -5.61
C ILE A 291 10.32 -11.20 -4.19
N LYS A 292 11.58 -10.77 -4.04
CA LYS A 292 12.14 -10.33 -2.77
C LYS A 292 12.08 -8.81 -2.68
N LEU A 293 11.23 -8.27 -1.81
CA LEU A 293 11.13 -6.82 -1.61
C LEU A 293 12.35 -6.27 -0.89
N ALA A 294 12.79 -5.09 -1.28
CA ALA A 294 13.77 -4.28 -0.57
C ALA A 294 13.05 -3.46 0.51
N GLY A 295 13.15 -3.87 1.77
CA GLY A 295 12.61 -3.10 2.88
C GLY A 295 13.40 -1.81 3.12
N ALA A 296 12.76 -0.82 3.77
CA ALA A 296 13.44 0.40 4.21
C ALA A 296 14.07 0.22 5.59
N ILE A 297 15.23 0.83 5.83
CA ILE A 297 15.85 0.87 7.15
C ILE A 297 15.17 1.96 7.99
N HIS A 298 14.52 1.57 9.08
CA HIS A 298 13.80 2.47 9.98
C HIS A 298 14.48 2.69 11.33
N SER A 299 15.48 1.88 11.67
CA SER A 299 16.28 2.03 12.89
C SER A 299 17.69 1.51 12.69
N VAL A 300 18.66 2.15 13.34
CA VAL A 300 20.06 1.76 13.27
C VAL A 300 20.59 1.62 14.70
N PRO A 301 20.78 0.41 15.23
CA PRO A 301 21.45 0.20 16.51
C PRO A 301 22.97 0.45 16.32
N ILE A 302 23.55 1.30 17.16
CA ILE A 302 24.98 1.60 17.15
C ILE A 302 25.56 1.29 18.53
N ILE A 303 26.58 0.44 18.58
CA ILE A 303 27.31 0.13 19.80
C ILE A 303 28.69 0.80 19.72
N VAL A 304 28.98 1.70 20.65
CA VAL A 304 30.27 2.37 20.75
C VAL A 304 31.05 1.77 21.93
N ASN A 305 32.15 1.09 21.64
CA ASN A 305 33.08 0.60 22.67
C ASN A 305 34.23 1.60 22.83
N ILE A 306 34.37 2.16 24.03
CA ILE A 306 35.44 3.09 24.35
C ILE A 306 36.42 2.37 25.28
N ASN A 307 37.69 2.30 24.88
CA ASN A 307 38.82 1.83 25.71
C ASN A 307 39.70 3.01 26.09
N ARG A 308 40.20 3.04 27.37
CA ARG A 308 41.14 4.02 27.87
C ARG A 308 42.52 3.40 27.98
#